data_64465cbf2e702b5c85e52c9ee1ce5411
#
_entry.id   64465cbf2e702b5c85e52c9ee1ce5411
#
_cell.length_a   1.000
_cell.length_b   1.000
_cell.length_c   1.000
_cell.angle_alpha   90.00
_cell.angle_beta   90.00
_cell.angle_gamma   90.00
#
_symmetry.space_group_name_H-M   'P 1'
#
loop_
_entity.id
_entity.type
_entity.pdbx_description
1 polymer ?
#
loop_
_entity_poly.entity_id
_entity_poly.type
_entity_poly.pdbx_seq_one_letter_code
_entity_poly.pdbx_strand_id
1 'polypeptide(L)'
;PYKTGGFEDMQRRPTDDLCKYTSTNRAEYPFITTFQPTQPVRNLMPGSMASRGFDQIQTTTPNFVFAGNLDGFDLGGASPYRISIWEVRSGESVGEAMDRRPVRTAAVDRSPVLWRGDWTPLENEKRYVWRVDAILRGLTNDWLPSEPFGFVTPSPTPKTNPVPRRRWA
;
A
#
# COMPACT_ATOMS: atom_id res chain seq x y z
N PRO A 1 24.12 52.48 30.62
CA PRO A 1 23.23 52.76 29.54
C PRO A 1 23.23 51.57 28.58
N TYR A 2 22.19 50.77 28.70
CA TYR A 2 21.98 49.63 27.76
C TYR A 2 21.45 50.20 26.46
N LYS A 3 22.18 49.92 25.37
CA LYS A 3 21.71 50.25 24.01
C LYS A 3 20.53 49.36 23.65
N THR A 4 19.35 49.99 23.48
CA THR A 4 18.09 49.36 23.08
C THR A 4 18.02 49.00 21.58
N GLY A 5 19.16 48.91 20.88
CA GLY A 5 19.21 48.59 19.46
C GLY A 5 19.29 47.08 19.13
N GLY A 6 19.38 46.21 20.15
CA GLY A 6 19.66 44.80 19.90
C GLY A 6 18.48 43.91 19.50
N PHE A 7 17.26 44.33 19.81
CA PHE A 7 16.11 43.46 19.62
C PHE A 7 15.55 43.51 18.18
N GLU A 8 15.58 44.68 17.57
CA GLU A 8 15.16 44.80 16.16
C GLU A 8 16.15 44.16 15.18
N ASP A 9 17.46 44.24 15.51
CA ASP A 9 18.49 43.54 14.72
C ASP A 9 18.43 42.02 14.83
N MET A 10 18.00 41.47 15.98
CA MET A 10 17.82 40.02 16.14
C MET A 10 16.59 39.47 15.40
N GLN A 11 15.56 40.28 15.20
CA GLN A 11 14.36 39.84 14.47
C GLN A 11 14.53 39.89 12.95
N ARG A 12 15.33 40.85 12.43
CA ARG A 12 15.54 40.97 10.98
C ARG A 12 16.54 39.98 10.41
N ARG A 13 17.63 39.71 11.14
CA ARG A 13 18.69 38.81 10.66
C ARG A 13 18.23 37.35 10.44
N PRO A 14 17.50 36.69 11.34
CA PRO A 14 17.09 35.33 11.13
C PRO A 14 16.09 35.15 9.97
N THR A 15 15.20 36.12 9.75
CA THR A 15 14.19 36.08 8.69
C THR A 15 14.80 36.37 7.32
N ASP A 16 15.71 37.31 7.21
CA ASP A 16 16.38 37.62 5.95
C ASP A 16 17.35 36.51 5.55
N ASP A 17 18.04 35.93 6.52
CA ASP A 17 18.93 34.80 6.25
C ASP A 17 18.19 33.51 5.94
N LEU A 18 17.04 33.26 6.56
CA LEU A 18 16.15 32.14 6.19
C LEU A 18 15.57 32.29 4.80
N CYS A 19 15.13 33.50 4.41
CA CYS A 19 14.63 33.75 3.05
C CYS A 19 15.74 33.67 2.00
N LYS A 20 16.94 34.15 2.29
CA LYS A 20 18.10 34.01 1.42
C LYS A 20 18.54 32.56 1.30
N TYR A 21 18.57 31.83 2.41
CA TYR A 21 18.94 30.40 2.43
C TYR A 21 17.96 29.55 1.64
N THR A 22 16.65 29.78 1.74
CA THR A 22 15.65 29.06 0.96
C THR A 22 15.70 29.40 -0.54
N SER A 23 16.03 30.63 -0.91
CA SER A 23 16.12 31.03 -2.31
C SER A 23 17.43 30.55 -2.98
N THR A 24 18.54 30.59 -2.26
CA THR A 24 19.86 30.17 -2.78
C THR A 24 19.94 28.64 -2.84
N ASN A 25 19.42 27.93 -1.87
CA ASN A 25 19.41 26.48 -1.86
C ASN A 25 18.52 25.85 -2.93
N ARG A 26 17.48 26.55 -3.38
CA ARG A 26 16.62 26.07 -4.47
C ARG A 26 17.36 25.93 -5.78
N ALA A 27 18.40 26.76 -6.00
CA ALA A 27 19.22 26.73 -7.21
C ALA A 27 20.43 25.78 -7.09
N GLU A 28 20.96 25.63 -5.87
CA GLU A 28 22.16 24.84 -5.61
C GLU A 28 21.92 23.37 -5.25
N TYR A 29 20.70 23.04 -4.76
CA TYR A 29 20.32 21.66 -4.38
C TYR A 29 19.05 21.22 -5.10
N PRO A 30 19.12 20.92 -6.39
CA PRO A 30 17.95 20.50 -7.17
C PRO A 30 17.31 19.20 -6.67
N PHE A 31 18.02 18.41 -5.83
CA PHE A 31 17.44 17.18 -5.28
C PHE A 31 16.41 17.43 -4.19
N ILE A 32 16.37 18.62 -3.58
CA ILE A 32 15.34 18.94 -2.57
C ILE A 32 13.98 19.17 -3.24
N THR A 33 13.97 19.59 -4.50
CA THR A 33 12.72 19.80 -5.26
C THR A 33 12.11 18.52 -5.82
N THR A 34 12.85 17.42 -5.80
CA THR A 34 12.44 16.11 -6.32
C THR A 34 12.25 15.05 -5.24
N PHE A 35 12.14 15.46 -3.97
CA PHE A 35 11.75 14.52 -2.93
C PHE A 35 10.27 14.15 -3.10
N GLN A 36 9.99 13.37 -4.14
CA GLN A 36 8.79 12.56 -4.13
C GLN A 36 9.06 11.45 -3.12
N PRO A 37 8.20 11.29 -2.10
CA PRO A 37 8.29 10.13 -1.26
C PRO A 37 8.12 8.92 -2.18
N THR A 38 9.22 8.26 -2.51
CA THR A 38 9.20 6.98 -3.19
C THR A 38 8.43 6.05 -2.26
N GLN A 39 7.26 5.61 -2.70
CA GLN A 39 6.52 4.62 -1.94
C GLN A 39 7.43 3.39 -1.83
N PRO A 40 7.84 3.00 -0.62
CA PRO A 40 8.82 1.92 -0.43
C PRO A 40 8.26 0.58 -0.91
N VAL A 41 6.94 0.46 -0.98
CA VAL A 41 6.25 -0.72 -1.50
C VAL A 41 5.13 -0.28 -2.43
N ARG A 42 5.07 -0.91 -3.60
CA ARG A 42 4.04 -0.68 -4.60
C ARG A 42 3.34 -1.99 -4.94
N ASN A 43 2.03 -2.03 -4.79
CA ASN A 43 1.23 -3.15 -5.25
C ASN A 43 1.19 -3.19 -6.78
N LEU A 44 1.16 -4.40 -7.35
CA LEU A 44 1.12 -4.62 -8.79
C LEU A 44 -0.10 -5.44 -9.22
N MET A 45 -0.41 -6.53 -8.53
CA MET A 45 -1.57 -7.39 -8.80
C MET A 45 -1.92 -8.27 -7.58
N PRO A 46 -3.19 -8.71 -7.45
CA PRO A 46 -4.31 -8.56 -8.37
C PRO A 46 -4.99 -7.20 -8.22
N GLY A 47 -5.74 -6.83 -9.25
CA GLY A 47 -6.54 -5.61 -9.26
C GLY A 47 -5.76 -4.36 -9.61
N SER A 48 -6.36 -3.22 -9.31
CA SER A 48 -5.80 -1.89 -9.54
C SER A 48 -5.93 -1.01 -8.28
N MET A 49 -5.36 0.19 -8.33
CA MET A 49 -5.51 1.17 -7.24
C MET A 49 -6.98 1.30 -6.85
N ALA A 50 -7.30 1.04 -5.59
CA ALA A 50 -8.69 1.05 -5.10
C ALA A 50 -9.40 2.40 -5.29
N SER A 51 -8.63 3.49 -5.40
CA SER A 51 -9.13 4.82 -5.78
C SER A 51 -9.65 4.92 -7.21
N ARG A 52 -9.24 4.00 -8.11
CA ARG A 52 -9.65 3.95 -9.52
C ARG A 52 -10.78 2.96 -9.78
N GLY A 53 -11.08 2.08 -8.84
CA GLY A 53 -12.11 1.07 -8.95
C GLY A 53 -11.65 -0.33 -8.57
N PHE A 54 -12.43 -1.33 -8.97
CA PHE A 54 -12.19 -2.73 -8.63
C PHE A 54 -12.20 -3.57 -9.91
N ASP A 55 -11.06 -4.12 -10.29
CA ASP A 55 -10.95 -5.00 -11.44
C ASP A 55 -11.45 -6.40 -11.11
N GLN A 56 -12.18 -7.00 -12.03
CA GLN A 56 -12.63 -8.39 -11.88
C GLN A 56 -11.45 -9.35 -12.13
N ILE A 57 -11.24 -10.27 -11.19
CA ILE A 57 -10.23 -11.34 -11.32
C ILE A 57 -10.91 -12.69 -11.60
N GLN A 58 -10.11 -13.69 -12.00
CA GLN A 58 -10.61 -14.99 -12.44
C GLN A 58 -10.50 -16.10 -11.37
N THR A 59 -10.11 -15.75 -10.14
CA THR A 59 -9.89 -16.74 -9.08
C THR A 59 -10.31 -16.23 -7.71
N THR A 60 -10.69 -17.14 -6.83
CA THR A 60 -10.93 -16.86 -5.40
C THR A 60 -9.68 -17.09 -4.54
N THR A 61 -8.57 -17.52 -5.16
CA THR A 61 -7.28 -17.77 -4.51
C THR A 61 -6.15 -16.99 -5.22
N PRO A 62 -6.23 -15.66 -5.26
CA PRO A 62 -5.28 -14.86 -6.02
C PRO A 62 -3.89 -14.87 -5.39
N ASN A 63 -2.87 -14.84 -6.24
CA ASN A 63 -1.52 -14.52 -5.81
C ASN A 63 -1.33 -12.99 -5.77
N PHE A 64 -0.50 -12.50 -4.85
CA PHE A 64 -0.26 -11.08 -4.67
C PHE A 64 1.16 -10.74 -5.11
N VAL A 65 1.29 -9.77 -5.99
CA VAL A 65 2.58 -9.29 -6.48
C VAL A 65 2.75 -7.83 -6.08
N PHE A 66 3.88 -7.54 -5.49
CA PHE A 66 4.28 -6.17 -5.15
C PHE A 66 5.76 -5.96 -5.50
N ALA A 67 6.14 -4.73 -5.74
CA ALA A 67 7.53 -4.32 -5.86
C ALA A 67 7.90 -3.52 -4.62
N GLY A 68 9.03 -3.86 -4.01
CA GLY A 68 9.66 -3.04 -2.97
C GLY A 68 10.81 -2.26 -3.57
N ASN A 69 10.80 -0.95 -3.45
CA ASN A 69 11.99 -0.13 -3.67
C ASN A 69 12.50 0.29 -2.29
N LEU A 70 13.34 -0.57 -1.73
CA LEU A 70 13.83 -0.45 -0.37
C LEU A 70 15.31 -0.10 -0.34
N ASP A 71 15.85 0.39 -1.47
CA ASP A 71 17.21 0.89 -1.56
C ASP A 71 17.42 2.01 -0.52
N GLY A 72 18.28 1.75 0.45
CA GLY A 72 18.55 2.67 1.54
C GLY A 72 17.69 2.49 2.79
N PHE A 73 16.72 1.56 2.79
CA PHE A 73 15.96 1.22 3.99
C PHE A 73 16.46 -0.08 4.63
N ASP A 74 16.72 -0.04 5.92
CA ASP A 74 17.02 -1.25 6.69
C ASP A 74 15.70 -1.91 7.10
N LEU A 75 15.42 -3.08 6.52
CA LEU A 75 14.21 -3.85 6.80
C LEU A 75 14.35 -4.71 8.05
N GLY A 76 13.30 -4.70 8.86
CA GLY A 76 13.24 -5.44 10.11
C GLY A 76 12.95 -6.94 9.95
N GLY A 77 13.94 -7.80 10.24
CA GLY A 77 13.70 -9.23 10.45
C GLY A 77 13.58 -10.08 9.19
N ALA A 78 13.18 -11.35 9.37
CA ALA A 78 13.07 -12.34 8.30
C ALA A 78 11.80 -12.17 7.43
N SER A 79 10.79 -11.46 7.92
CA SER A 79 9.54 -11.20 7.19
C SER A 79 9.23 -9.70 7.24
N PRO A 80 9.92 -8.90 6.39
CA PRO A 80 9.85 -7.45 6.44
C PRO A 80 8.54 -6.86 5.92
N TYR A 81 7.64 -7.68 5.43
CA TYR A 81 6.37 -7.23 4.89
C TYR A 81 5.20 -7.90 5.61
N ARG A 82 4.10 -7.18 5.64
CA ARG A 82 2.80 -7.71 6.07
C ARG A 82 1.78 -7.44 4.99
N ILE A 83 1.17 -8.50 4.45
CA ILE A 83 0.02 -8.39 3.57
C ILE A 83 -1.26 -8.44 4.40
N SER A 84 -2.22 -7.60 4.07
CA SER A 84 -3.55 -7.60 4.68
C SER A 84 -4.63 -7.46 3.60
N ILE A 85 -5.74 -8.17 3.78
CA ILE A 85 -6.86 -8.23 2.84
C ILE A 85 -8.14 -7.95 3.60
N TRP A 86 -8.97 -7.06 3.07
CA TRP A 86 -10.28 -6.70 3.64
C TRP A 86 -11.38 -6.90 2.61
N GLU A 87 -12.54 -7.35 3.05
CA GLU A 87 -13.76 -7.33 2.25
C GLU A 87 -14.37 -5.93 2.29
N VAL A 88 -14.74 -5.39 1.13
CA VAL A 88 -15.46 -4.11 1.02
C VAL A 88 -16.93 -4.41 0.80
N ARG A 89 -17.76 -4.13 1.79
CA ARG A 89 -19.19 -4.40 1.75
C ARG A 89 -19.95 -3.42 0.84
N SER A 90 -21.17 -3.75 0.50
CA SER A 90 -22.02 -2.87 -0.29
C SER A 90 -22.27 -1.54 0.46
N GLY A 91 -22.02 -0.42 -0.22
CA GLY A 91 -22.17 0.92 0.36
C GLY A 91 -21.00 1.38 1.26
N GLU A 92 -20.00 0.52 1.51
CA GLU A 92 -18.83 0.84 2.32
C GLU A 92 -17.72 1.43 1.47
N SER A 93 -17.04 2.43 1.99
CA SER A 93 -15.82 2.98 1.39
C SER A 93 -14.61 2.06 1.68
N VAL A 94 -13.54 2.23 0.91
CA VAL A 94 -12.27 1.51 1.12
C VAL A 94 -11.67 1.82 2.50
N GLY A 95 -11.74 3.08 2.93
CA GLY A 95 -11.25 3.51 4.25
C GLY A 95 -11.98 2.78 5.38
N GLU A 96 -13.31 2.81 5.38
CA GLU A 96 -14.13 2.13 6.39
C GLU A 96 -13.88 0.62 6.41
N ALA A 97 -13.68 -0.01 5.24
CA ALA A 97 -13.33 -1.42 5.18
C ALA A 97 -11.98 -1.70 5.85
N MET A 98 -10.99 -0.84 5.64
CA MET A 98 -9.63 -1.00 6.18
C MET A 98 -9.54 -0.67 7.68
N ASP A 99 -10.49 0.07 8.24
CA ASP A 99 -10.58 0.32 9.69
C ASP A 99 -11.04 -0.92 10.47
N ARG A 100 -11.61 -1.89 9.79
CA ARG A 100 -12.01 -3.18 10.36
C ARG A 100 -10.84 -4.16 10.41
N ARG A 101 -11.04 -5.24 11.16
CA ARG A 101 -10.11 -6.37 11.15
C ARG A 101 -10.04 -6.97 9.72
N PRO A 102 -8.84 -7.18 9.18
CA PRO A 102 -8.69 -7.83 7.87
C PRO A 102 -9.22 -9.26 7.89
N VAL A 103 -9.78 -9.71 6.78
CA VAL A 103 -10.22 -11.11 6.59
C VAL A 103 -9.03 -12.05 6.50
N ARG A 104 -7.88 -11.54 6.03
CA ARG A 104 -6.60 -12.25 5.99
C ARG A 104 -5.47 -11.29 6.30
N THR A 105 -4.48 -11.79 7.03
CA THR A 105 -3.21 -11.10 7.22
C THR A 105 -2.09 -12.13 7.34
N ALA A 106 -0.92 -11.82 6.80
CA ALA A 106 0.27 -12.65 6.91
C ALA A 106 1.54 -11.82 6.87
N ALA A 107 2.54 -12.24 7.64
CA ALA A 107 3.91 -11.80 7.47
C ALA A 107 4.52 -12.54 6.27
N VAL A 108 5.24 -11.81 5.41
CA VAL A 108 5.85 -12.34 4.19
C VAL A 108 7.26 -11.77 4.02
N ASP A 109 8.12 -12.54 3.38
CA ASP A 109 9.53 -12.18 3.17
C ASP A 109 9.78 -11.55 1.80
N ARG A 110 8.96 -11.88 0.80
CA ARG A 110 9.16 -11.48 -0.60
C ARG A 110 7.88 -11.55 -1.44
N SER A 111 7.95 -10.98 -2.62
CA SER A 111 6.97 -11.09 -3.70
C SER A 111 7.45 -12.17 -4.73
N PRO A 112 6.54 -12.91 -5.36
CA PRO A 112 5.09 -12.94 -5.16
C PRO A 112 4.67 -13.70 -3.89
N VAL A 113 3.52 -13.31 -3.32
CA VAL A 113 2.89 -14.05 -2.23
C VAL A 113 1.85 -14.99 -2.84
N LEU A 114 2.13 -16.29 -2.78
CA LEU A 114 1.21 -17.30 -3.26
C LEU A 114 0.08 -17.51 -2.25
N TRP A 115 -1.12 -17.86 -2.75
CA TRP A 115 -2.22 -18.23 -1.89
C TRP A 115 -1.83 -19.46 -1.06
N ARG A 116 -1.95 -19.34 0.25
CA ARG A 116 -1.52 -20.38 1.16
C ARG A 116 -2.58 -21.50 1.25
N GLY A 117 -2.14 -22.73 1.34
CA GLY A 117 -3.03 -23.89 1.43
C GLY A 117 -3.90 -23.89 2.71
N ASP A 118 -3.45 -23.20 3.78
CA ASP A 118 -4.19 -23.00 5.02
C ASP A 118 -5.20 -21.84 4.95
N TRP A 119 -5.21 -21.06 3.87
CA TRP A 119 -6.16 -19.99 3.68
C TRP A 119 -7.44 -20.48 3.00
N THR A 120 -8.57 -20.25 3.63
CA THR A 120 -9.86 -20.47 2.98
C THR A 120 -9.98 -19.55 1.76
N PRO A 121 -10.40 -20.03 0.59
CA PRO A 121 -10.66 -19.20 -0.58
C PRO A 121 -11.56 -18.02 -0.26
N LEU A 122 -11.39 -16.92 -0.98
CA LEU A 122 -12.26 -15.77 -0.88
C LEU A 122 -13.66 -16.13 -1.41
N GLU A 123 -14.68 -15.43 -0.95
CA GLU A 123 -16.05 -15.61 -1.45
C GLU A 123 -16.18 -15.07 -2.87
N ASN A 124 -17.06 -15.69 -3.66
CA ASN A 124 -17.38 -15.23 -5.02
C ASN A 124 -18.16 -13.91 -4.99
N GLU A 125 -18.04 -13.14 -6.08
CA GLU A 125 -18.81 -11.89 -6.31
C GLU A 125 -18.64 -10.84 -5.21
N LYS A 126 -17.53 -10.89 -4.49
CA LYS A 126 -17.19 -9.95 -3.42
C LYS A 126 -16.09 -8.99 -3.86
N ARG A 127 -16.16 -7.79 -3.32
CA ARG A 127 -15.12 -6.79 -3.46
C ARG A 127 -14.12 -6.94 -2.32
N TYR A 128 -12.85 -6.93 -2.67
CA TYR A 128 -11.75 -6.98 -1.71
C TYR A 128 -10.76 -5.85 -1.99
N VAL A 129 -10.17 -5.37 -0.93
CA VAL A 129 -9.02 -4.46 -0.98
C VAL A 129 -7.86 -5.12 -0.24
N TRP A 130 -6.66 -4.92 -0.74
CA TRP A 130 -5.45 -5.42 -0.10
C TRP A 130 -4.35 -4.39 -0.08
N ARG A 131 -3.46 -4.52 0.89
CA ARG A 131 -2.32 -3.64 1.09
C ARG A 131 -1.14 -4.43 1.60
N VAL A 132 0.06 -3.99 1.23
CA VAL A 132 1.32 -4.45 1.83
C VAL A 132 1.89 -3.32 2.67
N ASP A 133 2.27 -3.65 3.87
CA ASP A 133 2.99 -2.76 4.78
C ASP A 133 4.43 -3.27 4.90
N ALA A 134 5.44 -2.39 4.78
CA ALA A 134 6.83 -2.71 5.04
C ALA A 134 7.23 -2.29 6.46
N ILE A 135 8.02 -3.13 7.15
CA ILE A 135 8.59 -2.80 8.45
C ILE A 135 9.95 -2.16 8.23
N LEU A 136 10.14 -0.96 8.77
CA LEU A 136 11.46 -0.33 8.84
C LEU A 136 12.16 -0.68 10.15
N ARG A 137 13.45 -1.01 10.07
CA ARG A 137 14.32 -1.07 11.26
C ARG A 137 14.78 0.33 11.63
N GLY A 138 14.82 0.60 12.91
CA GLY A 138 15.64 1.66 13.50
C GLY A 138 14.90 2.62 14.40
N LEU A 139 14.24 3.65 13.95
CA LEU A 139 13.77 4.73 14.83
C LEU A 139 12.39 4.48 15.44
N THR A 140 11.56 3.73 14.76
CA THR A 140 10.24 3.34 15.20
C THR A 140 9.92 2.02 14.50
N ASN A 141 9.21 1.10 15.15
CA ASN A 141 8.68 -0.09 14.49
C ASN A 141 7.52 0.30 13.56
N ASP A 142 7.70 1.33 12.77
CA ASP A 142 6.64 1.87 11.93
C ASP A 142 6.48 1.03 10.67
N TRP A 143 5.24 0.79 10.36
CA TRP A 143 4.83 0.16 9.12
C TRP A 143 4.62 1.22 8.05
N LEU A 144 5.32 1.09 6.93
CA LEU A 144 5.08 1.91 5.74
C LEU A 144 4.06 1.22 4.85
N PRO A 145 2.84 1.75 4.76
CA PRO A 145 1.80 1.15 3.93
C PRO A 145 2.02 1.44 2.45
N SER A 146 1.71 0.45 1.60
CA SER A 146 1.51 0.69 0.17
C SER A 146 0.14 1.32 -0.10
N GLU A 147 -0.05 1.83 -1.31
CA GLU A 147 -1.39 2.21 -1.76
C GLU A 147 -2.29 0.96 -1.87
N PRO A 148 -3.54 1.00 -1.37
CA PRO A 148 -4.43 -0.15 -1.43
C PRO A 148 -4.88 -0.44 -2.86
N PHE A 149 -4.90 -1.72 -3.24
CA PHE A 149 -5.43 -2.23 -4.51
C PHE A 149 -6.74 -2.96 -4.27
N GLY A 150 -7.68 -2.76 -5.20
CA GLY A 150 -9.02 -3.34 -5.16
C GLY A 150 -9.27 -4.34 -6.29
N PHE A 151 -10.01 -5.40 -6.00
CA PHE A 151 -10.48 -6.37 -6.99
C PHE A 151 -11.84 -6.96 -6.63
N VAL A 152 -12.50 -7.56 -7.62
CA VAL A 152 -13.74 -8.33 -7.46
C VAL A 152 -13.44 -9.78 -7.78
N THR A 153 -13.87 -10.68 -6.92
CA THR A 153 -13.77 -12.13 -7.16
C THR A 153 -14.79 -12.59 -8.24
N PRO A 154 -14.50 -13.71 -8.93
CA PRO A 154 -15.36 -14.17 -10.03
C PRO A 154 -16.74 -14.59 -9.53
N SER A 155 -17.70 -14.60 -10.44
CA SER A 155 -18.97 -15.30 -10.21
C SER A 155 -18.76 -16.82 -10.11
N PRO A 156 -19.59 -17.51 -9.32
CA PRO A 156 -19.48 -18.96 -9.22
C PRO A 156 -19.71 -19.58 -10.60
N THR A 157 -18.77 -20.45 -11.01
CA THR A 157 -18.92 -21.19 -12.27
C THR A 157 -20.21 -22.02 -12.21
N PRO A 158 -21.12 -21.88 -13.19
CA PRO A 158 -22.31 -22.73 -13.23
C PRO A 158 -21.89 -24.19 -13.19
N LYS A 159 -22.45 -24.95 -12.25
CA LYS A 159 -22.27 -26.41 -12.27
C LYS A 159 -22.89 -26.91 -13.54
N THR A 160 -22.08 -27.27 -14.53
CA THR A 160 -22.53 -27.97 -15.72
C THR A 160 -23.08 -29.32 -15.26
N ASN A 161 -24.39 -29.45 -15.25
CA ASN A 161 -25.02 -30.75 -15.07
C ASN A 161 -24.47 -31.68 -16.16
N PRO A 162 -23.94 -32.85 -15.83
CA PRO A 162 -23.46 -33.78 -16.84
C PRO A 162 -24.63 -34.10 -17.74
N VAL A 163 -24.51 -33.79 -19.04
CA VAL A 163 -25.51 -34.17 -20.06
C VAL A 163 -25.66 -35.70 -19.99
N PRO A 164 -26.86 -36.20 -19.73
CA PRO A 164 -27.07 -37.63 -19.69
C PRO A 164 -26.68 -38.24 -21.05
N ARG A 165 -25.64 -39.08 -21.05
CA ARG A 165 -25.28 -39.84 -22.28
C ARG A 165 -26.48 -40.67 -22.72
N ARG A 166 -27.10 -40.28 -23.83
CA ARG A 166 -28.08 -41.11 -24.49
C ARG A 166 -27.35 -42.43 -24.84
N ARG A 167 -27.74 -43.54 -24.19
CA ARG A 167 -27.39 -44.84 -24.70
C ARG A 167 -28.17 -45.05 -25.96
N TRP A 168 -27.49 -45.15 -27.06
CA TRP A 168 -28.07 -45.68 -28.28
C TRP A 168 -28.20 -47.21 -28.06
N ALA A 169 -29.42 -47.68 -28.14
CA ALA A 169 -29.73 -49.13 -28.18
C ALA A 169 -29.58 -49.63 -29.62
#